data_e8b36cf73b9afdddfa499ee5c3a063ba
#
_entry.id   e8b36cf73b9afdddfa499ee5c3a063ba
#
_cell.length_a   1.000
_cell.length_b   1.000
_cell.length_c   1.000
_cell.angle_alpha   90.00
_cell.angle_beta   90.00
_cell.angle_gamma   90.00
#
_symmetry.space_group_name_H-M   'P 1'
#
loop_
_entity.id
_entity.type
_entity.pdbx_description
1 polymer ?
#
loop_
_entity_poly.entity_id
_entity_poly.type
_entity_poly.pdbx_seq_one_letter_code
_entity_poly.pdbx_strand_id
1 'polypeptide(L)'
;MYWKQNISQLKYAKHCDKKDSMFKRCIITGIMAGWAMALSAQSPMTLQEILTTVESKNPGLKMYEAEARAFNEAAKGAYSWMPPEAGAGLFMTPYDTKEIKANPMMHSEGMGFFMVSAQQMFPNRKKQNAEAAWMRSMSTVETERRKVALNELLYTAKKSYYEWVILLKKQAVLDEGSHILDFMIKSAEIRYKNGLGRISAYYKAKAALANIDNMKLMVESELRQKRIMLNSLMYRKADTEFSIDTVYDLKEFSPAIMDSAYLAARRSDIQALQRNMEVNNLQRTAELAKLKPEFGIRYDHMIGLAAQPAQFTVMGMVKFPLAKWSSKMNKAKAESLVWQNESLRSQQQMILNEAAGMAGSARAELETKRKQMRLYETQIVPALRKNFQTMQLGYEQNTEELFELFDAWEALNMTQLEYLDQLKAALLLQAELEKILEIK
;
A
#
# COMPACT_ATOMS: atom_id res chain seq x y z
N MET A 1 -85.36 -1.17 16.34
CA MET A 1 -83.92 -1.52 16.73
C MET A 1 -83.07 -1.89 15.48
N TYR A 2 -83.36 -1.32 14.31
CA TYR A 2 -82.76 -1.72 13.00
C TYR A 2 -82.05 -0.54 12.30
N TRP A 3 -81.96 0.63 12.90
CA TRP A 3 -81.43 1.86 12.26
C TRP A 3 -80.03 2.31 12.80
N LYS A 4 -79.49 1.63 13.80
CA LYS A 4 -78.15 1.98 14.33
C LYS A 4 -76.97 1.15 13.77
N GLN A 5 -77.22 0.05 13.06
CA GLN A 5 -76.17 -0.81 12.49
C GLN A 5 -75.64 -0.33 11.11
N ASN A 6 -76.42 0.46 10.36
CA ASN A 6 -75.99 0.90 9.03
C ASN A 6 -75.05 2.10 9.00
N ILE A 7 -74.96 2.89 10.10
CA ILE A 7 -74.07 4.07 10.16
C ILE A 7 -72.62 3.66 10.53
N SER A 8 -72.44 2.55 11.23
CA SER A 8 -71.10 2.05 11.58
C SER A 8 -70.38 1.43 10.38
N GLN A 9 -71.07 0.78 9.45
CA GLN A 9 -70.49 0.14 8.26
C GLN A 9 -70.03 1.18 7.22
N LEU A 10 -70.75 2.31 7.08
CA LEU A 10 -70.36 3.41 6.17
C LEU A 10 -69.17 4.24 6.65
N LYS A 11 -68.94 4.29 7.97
CA LYS A 11 -67.73 4.94 8.54
C LYS A 11 -66.45 4.07 8.36
N TYR A 12 -66.60 2.72 8.42
CA TYR A 12 -65.47 1.81 8.23
C TYR A 12 -65.05 1.75 6.77
N ALA A 13 -65.97 1.76 5.79
CA ALA A 13 -65.65 1.74 4.37
C ALA A 13 -64.92 3.03 3.92
N LYS A 14 -65.27 4.21 4.45
CA LYS A 14 -64.58 5.47 4.15
C LYS A 14 -63.21 5.58 4.79
N HIS A 15 -62.93 4.86 5.86
CA HIS A 15 -61.62 4.87 6.52
C HIS A 15 -60.62 3.91 5.90
N CYS A 16 -61.08 2.79 5.30
CA CYS A 16 -60.22 1.86 4.55
C CYS A 16 -59.76 2.47 3.21
N ASP A 17 -60.63 3.15 2.47
CA ASP A 17 -60.28 3.75 1.17
C ASP A 17 -59.25 4.89 1.29
N LYS A 18 -59.27 5.63 2.42
CA LYS A 18 -58.28 6.70 2.68
C LYS A 18 -56.90 6.16 3.08
N LYS A 19 -56.81 5.00 3.70
CA LYS A 19 -55.53 4.35 4.01
C LYS A 19 -54.86 3.72 2.78
N ASP A 20 -55.65 3.08 1.89
CA ASP A 20 -55.15 2.50 0.66
C ASP A 20 -54.64 3.55 -0.34
N SER A 21 -55.29 4.73 -0.42
CA SER A 21 -54.84 5.81 -1.27
C SER A 21 -53.56 6.48 -0.74
N MET A 22 -53.35 6.58 0.59
CA MET A 22 -52.13 7.06 1.19
C MET A 22 -50.98 6.07 1.03
N PHE A 23 -51.25 4.77 1.18
CA PHE A 23 -50.21 3.73 1.00
C PHE A 23 -49.76 3.63 -0.47
N LYS A 24 -50.66 3.73 -1.43
CA LYS A 24 -50.32 3.78 -2.87
C LYS A 24 -49.54 5.05 -3.24
N ARG A 25 -49.84 6.21 -2.64
CA ARG A 25 -49.07 7.45 -2.83
C ARG A 25 -47.67 7.37 -2.22
N CYS A 26 -47.48 6.78 -1.04
CA CYS A 26 -46.17 6.56 -0.41
C CYS A 26 -45.34 5.55 -1.21
N ILE A 27 -45.91 4.51 -1.80
CA ILE A 27 -45.16 3.55 -2.63
C ILE A 27 -44.71 4.17 -3.94
N ILE A 28 -45.58 4.98 -4.60
CA ILE A 28 -45.23 5.66 -5.87
C ILE A 28 -44.17 6.75 -5.62
N THR A 29 -44.23 7.50 -4.50
CA THR A 29 -43.20 8.49 -4.13
C THR A 29 -41.91 7.82 -3.74
N GLY A 30 -41.91 6.66 -3.06
CA GLY A 30 -40.75 5.86 -2.74
C GLY A 30 -40.06 5.26 -3.96
N ILE A 31 -40.82 4.81 -4.97
CA ILE A 31 -40.29 4.29 -6.24
C ILE A 31 -39.72 5.42 -7.10
N MET A 32 -40.31 6.62 -7.15
CA MET A 32 -39.76 7.77 -7.85
C MET A 32 -38.50 8.31 -7.17
N ALA A 33 -38.44 8.33 -5.82
CA ALA A 33 -37.23 8.70 -5.10
C ALA A 33 -36.08 7.67 -5.26
N GLY A 34 -36.40 6.38 -5.37
CA GLY A 34 -35.41 5.32 -5.66
C GLY A 34 -34.83 5.40 -7.07
N TRP A 35 -35.60 5.84 -8.07
CA TRP A 35 -35.13 6.02 -9.45
C TRP A 35 -34.33 7.34 -9.63
N ALA A 36 -34.58 8.37 -8.82
CA ALA A 36 -33.79 9.60 -8.83
C ALA A 36 -32.36 9.40 -8.28
N MET A 37 -32.13 8.38 -7.44
CA MET A 37 -30.77 8.05 -6.97
C MET A 37 -29.96 7.19 -7.95
N ALA A 38 -30.57 6.62 -8.98
CA ALA A 38 -29.88 5.76 -9.95
C ALA A 38 -29.25 6.53 -11.14
N LEU A 39 -29.51 7.83 -11.28
CA LEU A 39 -28.92 8.68 -12.32
C LEU A 39 -27.89 9.67 -11.75
N SER A 40 -27.13 9.29 -10.73
CA SER A 40 -25.86 9.97 -10.49
C SER A 40 -24.92 9.55 -11.61
N ALA A 41 -24.89 10.33 -12.70
CA ALA A 41 -23.76 10.30 -13.63
C ALA A 41 -22.52 10.50 -12.76
N GLN A 42 -21.76 9.42 -12.52
CA GLN A 42 -20.53 9.51 -11.74
C GLN A 42 -19.63 10.51 -12.48
N SER A 43 -19.39 11.67 -11.86
CA SER A 43 -18.39 12.61 -12.38
C SER A 43 -17.08 11.86 -12.60
N PRO A 44 -16.36 12.14 -13.70
CA PRO A 44 -15.08 11.49 -13.95
C PRO A 44 -14.15 11.72 -12.74
N MET A 45 -13.55 10.62 -12.27
CA MET A 45 -12.66 10.68 -11.11
C MET A 45 -11.36 11.38 -11.46
N THR A 46 -11.00 12.35 -10.65
CA THR A 46 -9.71 13.03 -10.74
C THR A 46 -8.58 12.16 -10.19
N LEU A 47 -7.34 12.43 -10.62
CA LEU A 47 -6.16 11.77 -10.05
C LEU A 47 -6.13 11.89 -8.53
N GLN A 48 -6.41 13.07 -7.98
CA GLN A 48 -6.39 13.32 -6.53
C GLN A 48 -7.41 12.47 -5.76
N GLU A 49 -8.60 12.28 -6.29
CA GLU A 49 -9.63 11.42 -5.68
C GLU A 49 -9.21 9.95 -5.67
N ILE A 50 -8.56 9.49 -6.75
CA ILE A 50 -8.02 8.13 -6.82
C ILE A 50 -6.92 7.95 -5.76
N LEU A 51 -5.94 8.86 -5.69
CA LEU A 51 -4.84 8.79 -4.71
C LEU A 51 -5.36 8.81 -3.27
N THR A 52 -6.32 9.68 -2.95
CA THR A 52 -6.96 9.76 -1.63
C THR A 52 -7.72 8.46 -1.29
N THR A 53 -8.39 7.87 -2.28
CA THR A 53 -9.10 6.60 -2.10
C THR A 53 -8.12 5.45 -1.84
N VAL A 54 -7.01 5.39 -2.56
CA VAL A 54 -5.93 4.40 -2.35
C VAL A 54 -5.36 4.54 -0.93
N GLU A 55 -5.01 5.76 -0.51
CA GLU A 55 -4.46 6.03 0.83
C GLU A 55 -5.41 5.61 1.97
N SER A 56 -6.71 5.84 1.81
CA SER A 56 -7.72 5.60 2.86
C SER A 56 -8.23 4.15 2.91
N LYS A 57 -8.34 3.47 1.76
CA LYS A 57 -9.03 2.17 1.67
C LYS A 57 -8.10 0.97 1.52
N ASN A 58 -6.85 1.16 1.07
CA ASN A 58 -5.97 0.04 0.79
C ASN A 58 -5.62 -0.75 2.07
N PRO A 59 -5.93 -2.06 2.13
CA PRO A 59 -5.68 -2.87 3.33
C PRO A 59 -4.20 -3.09 3.61
N GLY A 60 -3.33 -3.03 2.59
CA GLY A 60 -1.88 -3.12 2.76
C GLY A 60 -1.31 -2.03 3.67
N LEU A 61 -1.92 -0.83 3.69
CA LEU A 61 -1.51 0.24 4.60
C LEU A 61 -2.01 0.01 6.03
N LYS A 62 -3.20 -0.60 6.20
CA LYS A 62 -3.75 -0.95 7.52
C LYS A 62 -2.96 -2.05 8.22
N MET A 63 -2.29 -2.93 7.45
CA MET A 63 -1.39 -3.94 7.99
C MET A 63 -0.29 -3.29 8.85
N TYR A 64 0.41 -2.28 8.35
CA TYR A 64 1.45 -1.56 9.10
C TYR A 64 0.92 -0.88 10.37
N GLU A 65 -0.31 -0.35 10.32
CA GLU A 65 -0.95 0.24 11.50
C GLU A 65 -1.25 -0.83 12.57
N ALA A 66 -1.68 -2.02 12.15
CA ALA A 66 -1.91 -3.14 13.05
C ALA A 66 -0.61 -3.65 13.66
N GLU A 67 0.47 -3.77 12.87
CA GLU A 67 1.80 -4.16 13.35
C GLU A 67 2.37 -3.15 14.34
N ALA A 68 2.25 -1.83 14.07
CA ALA A 68 2.65 -0.79 15.01
C ALA A 68 1.88 -0.89 16.34
N ARG A 69 0.57 -1.17 16.29
CA ARG A 69 -0.23 -1.42 17.51
C ARG A 69 0.21 -2.68 18.23
N ALA A 70 0.51 -3.76 17.51
CA ALA A 70 0.98 -5.02 18.10
C ALA A 70 2.28 -4.82 18.90
N PHE A 71 3.25 -4.07 18.37
CA PHE A 71 4.47 -3.71 19.12
C PHE A 71 4.18 -2.88 20.36
N ASN A 72 3.25 -1.92 20.30
CA ASN A 72 2.87 -1.12 21.45
C ASN A 72 2.18 -1.96 22.54
N GLU A 73 1.34 -2.95 22.17
CA GLU A 73 0.75 -3.88 23.13
C GLU A 73 1.81 -4.83 23.70
N ALA A 74 2.70 -5.38 22.88
CA ALA A 74 3.79 -6.24 23.32
C ALA A 74 4.71 -5.53 24.32
N ALA A 75 4.95 -4.22 24.15
CA ALA A 75 5.76 -3.42 25.07
C ALA A 75 5.19 -3.35 26.50
N LYS A 76 3.89 -3.54 26.68
CA LYS A 76 3.26 -3.62 28.01
C LYS A 76 3.71 -4.87 28.76
N GLY A 77 3.98 -5.97 28.04
CA GLY A 77 4.48 -7.23 28.59
C GLY A 77 5.87 -7.13 29.20
N ALA A 78 6.68 -6.12 28.82
CA ALA A 78 7.99 -5.90 29.40
C ALA A 78 7.98 -5.60 30.91
N TYR A 79 6.83 -5.16 31.43
CA TYR A 79 6.64 -4.94 32.86
C TYR A 79 6.14 -6.16 33.64
N SER A 80 5.96 -7.29 32.99
CA SER A 80 5.56 -8.55 33.63
C SER A 80 6.64 -9.04 34.60
N TRP A 81 6.19 -9.60 35.71
CA TRP A 81 7.06 -10.33 36.62
C TRP A 81 7.15 -11.79 36.19
N MET A 82 8.27 -12.42 36.53
CA MET A 82 8.35 -13.86 36.42
C MET A 82 7.30 -14.49 37.33
N PRO A 83 6.64 -15.59 36.93
CA PRO A 83 5.71 -16.28 37.81
C PRO A 83 6.43 -16.76 39.08
N PRO A 84 5.74 -16.80 40.23
CA PRO A 84 6.29 -17.44 41.41
C PRO A 84 6.51 -18.94 41.13
N GLU A 85 7.63 -19.46 41.59
CA GLU A 85 7.93 -20.87 41.52
C GLU A 85 7.59 -21.50 42.86
N ALA A 86 6.84 -22.62 42.84
CA ALA A 86 6.54 -23.42 44.00
C ALA A 86 7.02 -24.86 43.80
N GLY A 87 7.54 -25.44 44.84
CA GLY A 87 8.00 -26.82 44.82
C GLY A 87 7.62 -27.55 46.13
N ALA A 88 7.50 -28.84 46.06
CA ALA A 88 7.34 -29.70 47.24
C ALA A 88 8.19 -30.95 47.08
N GLY A 89 8.74 -31.45 48.19
CA GLY A 89 9.59 -32.61 48.16
C GLY A 89 10.05 -33.03 49.54
N LEU A 90 10.83 -34.11 49.59
CA LEU A 90 11.49 -34.59 50.77
C LEU A 90 12.84 -33.88 50.91
N PHE A 91 13.13 -33.37 52.12
CA PHE A 91 14.37 -32.67 52.41
C PHE A 91 15.10 -33.34 53.58
N MET A 92 16.42 -33.53 53.44
CA MET A 92 17.27 -34.23 54.45
C MET A 92 16.70 -35.59 54.89
N THR A 93 16.08 -36.29 53.96
CA THR A 93 15.49 -37.63 54.21
C THR A 93 16.52 -38.66 53.92
N PRO A 94 16.84 -39.57 54.90
CA PRO A 94 17.84 -40.62 54.70
C PRO A 94 17.36 -41.63 53.67
N TYR A 95 18.29 -42.31 52.99
CA TYR A 95 17.97 -43.40 52.08
C TYR A 95 17.47 -44.65 52.84
N ASP A 96 17.97 -44.90 54.08
CA ASP A 96 17.38 -45.91 54.95
C ASP A 96 16.13 -45.36 55.64
N THR A 97 14.97 -45.87 55.24
CA THR A 97 13.67 -45.44 55.76
C THR A 97 13.47 -45.76 57.27
N LYS A 98 14.34 -46.66 57.85
CA LYS A 98 14.32 -46.92 59.29
C LYS A 98 14.79 -45.68 60.10
N GLU A 99 15.71 -44.93 59.56
CA GLU A 99 16.21 -43.67 60.21
C GLU A 99 15.21 -42.51 60.18
N ILE A 100 14.15 -42.61 59.42
CA ILE A 100 13.06 -41.62 59.44
C ILE A 100 12.28 -41.67 60.77
N LYS A 101 12.14 -42.86 61.35
CA LYS A 101 11.40 -43.06 62.59
C LYS A 101 12.26 -42.73 63.80
N ALA A 102 11.65 -42.02 64.78
CA ALA A 102 12.28 -41.85 66.10
C ALA A 102 12.53 -43.19 66.77
N ASN A 103 13.75 -43.38 67.30
CA ASN A 103 14.11 -44.63 68.09
C ASN A 103 14.41 -44.23 69.52
N PRO A 104 13.49 -44.46 70.48
CA PRO A 104 13.67 -44.11 71.87
C PRO A 104 14.86 -44.81 72.56
N MET A 105 15.22 -46.01 72.11
CA MET A 105 16.36 -46.77 72.68
C MET A 105 17.72 -46.18 72.28
N MET A 106 17.80 -45.51 71.11
CA MET A 106 19.03 -44.87 70.58
C MET A 106 19.05 -43.39 70.79
N HIS A 107 18.08 -42.76 71.48
CA HIS A 107 17.91 -41.32 71.68
C HIS A 107 17.90 -40.56 70.33
N SER A 108 17.39 -41.22 69.26
CA SER A 108 17.30 -40.65 67.97
C SER A 108 15.89 -40.06 67.71
N GLU A 109 15.80 -38.77 67.41
CA GLU A 109 14.52 -38.07 67.11
C GLU A 109 14.00 -38.39 65.70
N GLY A 110 14.73 -39.24 64.92
CA GLY A 110 14.44 -39.48 63.51
C GLY A 110 14.95 -38.36 62.61
N MET A 111 14.94 -38.59 61.30
CA MET A 111 15.46 -37.59 60.30
C MET A 111 14.48 -37.44 59.14
N GLY A 112 14.50 -36.26 58.50
CA GLY A 112 13.76 -35.97 57.28
C GLY A 112 12.60 -34.99 57.49
N PHE A 113 12.36 -34.23 56.47
CA PHE A 113 11.29 -33.25 56.38
C PHE A 113 10.52 -33.35 55.07
N PHE A 114 9.25 -33.11 55.12
CA PHE A 114 8.47 -32.71 53.95
C PHE A 114 8.56 -31.19 53.81
N MET A 115 9.15 -30.74 52.68
CA MET A 115 9.39 -29.32 52.46
C MET A 115 8.45 -28.80 51.37
N VAL A 116 7.83 -27.64 51.62
CA VAL A 116 7.13 -26.86 50.62
C VAL A 116 7.90 -25.54 50.46
N SER A 117 8.28 -25.25 49.20
CA SER A 117 9.04 -24.04 48.89
C SER A 117 8.25 -23.11 47.96
N ALA A 118 8.41 -21.82 48.17
CA ALA A 118 7.93 -20.80 47.24
C ALA A 118 9.02 -19.75 47.05
N GLN A 119 9.28 -19.40 45.76
CA GLN A 119 10.26 -18.36 45.46
C GLN A 119 9.71 -17.36 44.44
N GLN A 120 10.10 -16.09 44.60
CA GLN A 120 9.77 -15.00 43.68
C GLN A 120 10.99 -14.17 43.39
N MET A 121 11.30 -14.03 42.09
CA MET A 121 12.31 -13.10 41.61
C MET A 121 11.65 -11.79 41.18
N PHE A 122 12.22 -10.68 41.59
CA PHE A 122 11.76 -9.32 41.26
C PHE A 122 12.64 -8.79 40.13
N PRO A 123 12.05 -8.47 38.94
CA PRO A 123 12.81 -7.95 37.82
C PRO A 123 13.35 -6.55 38.12
N ASN A 124 14.55 -6.27 37.63
CA ASN A 124 15.14 -4.94 37.77
C ASN A 124 14.36 -3.93 36.92
N ARG A 125 13.85 -2.84 37.54
CA ARG A 125 13.02 -1.83 36.89
C ARG A 125 13.74 -1.13 35.73
N LYS A 126 15.07 -0.98 35.79
CA LYS A 126 15.86 -0.39 34.68
C LYS A 126 15.89 -1.32 33.47
N LYS A 127 15.91 -2.66 33.69
CA LYS A 127 15.80 -3.66 32.63
C LYS A 127 14.40 -3.60 31.98
N GLN A 128 13.34 -3.60 32.79
CA GLN A 128 11.96 -3.51 32.28
C GLN A 128 11.73 -2.23 31.47
N ASN A 129 12.18 -1.09 31.96
CA ASN A 129 12.06 0.19 31.26
C ASN A 129 12.82 0.20 29.93
N ALA A 130 14.05 -0.34 29.89
CA ALA A 130 14.83 -0.43 28.68
C ALA A 130 14.19 -1.38 27.63
N GLU A 131 13.65 -2.51 28.09
CA GLU A 131 12.98 -3.47 27.24
C GLU A 131 11.66 -2.91 26.68
N ALA A 132 10.85 -2.25 27.53
CA ALA A 132 9.64 -1.55 27.10
C ALA A 132 9.93 -0.43 26.09
N ALA A 133 10.98 0.36 26.30
CA ALA A 133 11.41 1.42 25.39
C ALA A 133 11.84 0.83 24.02
N TRP A 134 12.63 -0.24 24.04
CA TRP A 134 13.03 -0.95 22.82
C TRP A 134 11.81 -1.51 22.06
N MET A 135 10.94 -2.28 22.72
CA MET A 135 9.75 -2.84 22.07
C MET A 135 8.84 -1.76 21.50
N ARG A 136 8.63 -0.66 22.23
CA ARG A 136 7.80 0.45 21.79
C ARG A 136 8.40 1.16 20.58
N SER A 137 9.72 1.26 20.49
CA SER A 137 10.39 1.91 19.36
C SER A 137 10.20 1.17 18.04
N MET A 138 9.94 -0.14 18.05
CA MET A 138 9.65 -0.91 16.84
C MET A 138 8.41 -0.39 16.09
N SER A 139 7.40 0.12 16.82
CA SER A 139 6.21 0.71 16.21
C SER A 139 6.51 1.94 15.33
N THR A 140 7.58 2.67 15.64
CA THR A 140 7.98 3.85 14.84
C THR A 140 8.56 3.46 13.49
N VAL A 141 9.24 2.30 13.42
CA VAL A 141 9.75 1.75 12.15
C VAL A 141 8.58 1.39 11.23
N GLU A 142 7.55 0.73 11.76
CA GLU A 142 6.38 0.34 10.96
C GLU A 142 5.59 1.55 10.45
N THR A 143 5.59 2.65 11.22
CA THR A 143 5.00 3.92 10.77
C THR A 143 5.73 4.50 9.55
N GLU A 144 7.07 4.44 9.51
CA GLU A 144 7.83 4.88 8.34
C GLU A 144 7.72 3.90 7.16
N ARG A 145 7.71 2.59 7.42
CA ARG A 145 7.45 1.57 6.39
C ARG A 145 6.09 1.75 5.71
N ARG A 146 5.07 2.13 6.48
CA ARG A 146 3.76 2.50 5.92
C ARG A 146 3.88 3.63 4.89
N LYS A 147 4.70 4.65 5.16
CA LYS A 147 4.92 5.77 4.22
C LYS A 147 5.64 5.30 2.95
N VAL A 148 6.66 4.42 3.08
CA VAL A 148 7.33 3.80 1.94
C VAL A 148 6.34 3.04 1.06
N ALA A 149 5.50 2.19 1.68
CA ALA A 149 4.48 1.43 0.97
C ALA A 149 3.43 2.34 0.31
N LEU A 150 3.02 3.42 0.99
CA LEU A 150 2.11 4.41 0.44
C LEU A 150 2.71 5.08 -0.80
N ASN A 151 3.97 5.51 -0.76
CA ASN A 151 4.65 6.14 -1.90
C ASN A 151 4.66 5.22 -3.14
N GLU A 152 4.92 3.92 -2.94
CA GLU A 152 4.88 2.92 -4.01
C GLU A 152 3.47 2.74 -4.60
N LEU A 153 2.45 2.68 -3.74
CA LEU A 153 1.05 2.60 -4.18
C LEU A 153 0.61 3.84 -4.96
N LEU A 154 0.98 5.03 -4.48
CA LEU A 154 0.67 6.29 -5.18
C LEU A 154 1.36 6.37 -6.54
N TYR A 155 2.62 5.95 -6.63
CA TYR A 155 3.34 5.86 -7.91
C TYR A 155 2.62 4.92 -8.89
N THR A 156 2.25 3.73 -8.45
CA THR A 156 1.56 2.73 -9.28
C THR A 156 0.20 3.25 -9.75
N ALA A 157 -0.52 3.98 -8.88
CA ALA A 157 -1.79 4.60 -9.22
C ALA A 157 -1.61 5.73 -10.25
N LYS A 158 -0.63 6.64 -10.06
CA LYS A 158 -0.29 7.70 -11.02
C LYS A 158 0.08 7.15 -12.38
N LYS A 159 0.95 6.12 -12.39
CA LYS A 159 1.35 5.41 -13.61
C LYS A 159 0.14 4.87 -14.36
N SER A 160 -0.72 4.12 -13.69
CA SER A 160 -1.91 3.52 -14.31
C SER A 160 -2.91 4.57 -14.79
N TYR A 161 -3.05 5.68 -14.06
CA TYR A 161 -3.89 6.80 -14.44
C TYR A 161 -3.39 7.51 -15.71
N TYR A 162 -2.10 7.86 -15.76
CA TYR A 162 -1.51 8.52 -16.93
C TYR A 162 -1.53 7.62 -18.17
N GLU A 163 -1.25 6.34 -18.00
CA GLU A 163 -1.39 5.36 -19.09
C GLU A 163 -2.83 5.31 -19.60
N TRP A 164 -3.84 5.35 -18.73
CA TRP A 164 -5.24 5.39 -19.14
C TRP A 164 -5.58 6.68 -19.91
N VAL A 165 -5.14 7.84 -19.41
CA VAL A 165 -5.32 9.13 -20.11
C VAL A 165 -4.77 9.07 -21.55
N ILE A 166 -3.57 8.52 -21.72
CA ILE A 166 -2.95 8.39 -23.04
C ILE A 166 -3.73 7.40 -23.94
N LEU A 167 -4.20 6.29 -23.39
CA LEU A 167 -5.01 5.32 -24.14
C LEU A 167 -6.31 5.95 -24.67
N LEU A 168 -6.99 6.77 -23.87
CA LEU A 168 -8.17 7.52 -24.32
C LEU A 168 -7.84 8.48 -25.47
N LYS A 169 -6.68 9.16 -25.40
CA LYS A 169 -6.22 10.04 -26.50
C LYS A 169 -5.85 9.24 -27.75
N LYS A 170 -5.20 8.09 -27.61
CA LYS A 170 -4.92 7.16 -28.73
C LYS A 170 -6.20 6.67 -29.38
N GLN A 171 -7.19 6.29 -28.58
CA GLN A 171 -8.50 5.89 -29.09
C GLN A 171 -9.12 6.99 -29.96
N ALA A 172 -9.09 8.24 -29.53
CA ALA A 172 -9.61 9.37 -30.34
C ALA A 172 -8.86 9.54 -31.68
N VAL A 173 -7.52 9.39 -31.71
CA VAL A 173 -6.73 9.43 -32.96
C VAL A 173 -7.11 8.27 -33.87
N LEU A 174 -7.29 7.06 -33.33
CA LEU A 174 -7.67 5.88 -34.12
C LEU A 174 -9.11 6.00 -34.67
N ASP A 175 -10.02 6.61 -33.90
CA ASP A 175 -11.40 6.86 -34.35
C ASP A 175 -11.42 7.86 -35.51
N GLU A 176 -10.67 8.97 -35.40
CA GLU A 176 -10.50 9.95 -36.49
C GLU A 176 -9.92 9.27 -37.73
N GLY A 177 -8.84 8.45 -37.55
CA GLY A 177 -8.22 7.69 -38.63
C GLY A 177 -9.17 6.72 -39.32
N SER A 178 -10.00 6.01 -38.55
CA SER A 178 -11.03 5.10 -39.10
C SER A 178 -12.02 5.85 -39.99
N HIS A 179 -12.53 7.01 -39.57
CA HIS A 179 -13.45 7.82 -40.39
C HIS A 179 -12.82 8.30 -41.70
N ILE A 180 -11.54 8.71 -41.65
CA ILE A 180 -10.80 9.14 -42.85
C ILE A 180 -10.63 7.96 -43.82
N LEU A 181 -10.26 6.77 -43.35
CA LEU A 181 -10.09 5.58 -44.17
C LEU A 181 -11.42 5.09 -44.78
N ASP A 182 -12.52 5.17 -44.05
CA ASP A 182 -13.85 4.87 -44.59
C ASP A 182 -14.20 5.78 -45.78
N PHE A 183 -13.89 7.08 -45.65
CA PHE A 183 -14.01 8.02 -46.78
C PHE A 183 -13.14 7.63 -47.98
N MET A 184 -11.86 7.31 -47.71
CA MET A 184 -10.95 6.88 -48.77
C MET A 184 -11.40 5.61 -49.50
N ILE A 185 -11.88 4.61 -48.73
CA ILE A 185 -12.39 3.34 -49.31
C ILE A 185 -13.58 3.60 -50.23
N LYS A 186 -14.57 4.40 -49.79
CA LYS A 186 -15.76 4.75 -50.57
C LYS A 186 -15.36 5.51 -51.83
N SER A 187 -14.44 6.47 -51.69
CA SER A 187 -13.92 7.23 -52.84
C SER A 187 -13.16 6.38 -53.85
N ALA A 188 -12.32 5.47 -53.36
CA ALA A 188 -11.59 4.51 -54.18
C ALA A 188 -12.52 3.59 -54.97
N GLU A 189 -13.60 3.10 -54.33
CA GLU A 189 -14.61 2.23 -54.96
C GLU A 189 -15.34 2.92 -56.09
N ILE A 190 -15.80 4.17 -55.83
CA ILE A 190 -16.52 4.99 -56.83
C ILE A 190 -15.62 5.28 -58.03
N ARG A 191 -14.37 5.73 -57.82
CA ARG A 191 -13.41 6.01 -58.91
C ARG A 191 -13.06 4.78 -59.71
N TYR A 192 -12.84 3.64 -59.05
CA TYR A 192 -12.56 2.37 -59.78
C TYR A 192 -13.72 1.96 -60.67
N LYS A 193 -14.97 2.03 -60.19
CA LYS A 193 -16.18 1.72 -61.00
C LYS A 193 -16.33 2.65 -62.20
N ASN A 194 -15.84 3.89 -62.11
CA ASN A 194 -15.85 4.86 -63.20
C ASN A 194 -14.58 4.83 -64.11
N GLY A 195 -13.66 3.89 -63.87
CA GLY A 195 -12.42 3.75 -64.66
C GLY A 195 -11.36 4.83 -64.33
N LEU A 196 -11.54 5.59 -63.25
CA LEU A 196 -10.70 6.76 -62.89
C LEU A 196 -9.64 6.42 -61.82
N GLY A 197 -9.58 5.17 -61.34
CA GLY A 197 -8.71 4.80 -60.22
C GLY A 197 -8.22 3.36 -60.30
N ARG A 198 -7.17 3.04 -59.51
CA ARG A 198 -6.60 1.69 -59.40
C ARG A 198 -7.25 0.93 -58.25
N ILE A 199 -7.65 -0.32 -58.45
CA ILE A 199 -8.22 -1.20 -57.45
C ILE A 199 -7.24 -1.44 -56.27
N SER A 200 -5.93 -1.32 -56.50
CA SER A 200 -4.90 -1.47 -55.46
C SER A 200 -5.03 -0.43 -54.33
N ALA A 201 -5.46 0.80 -54.65
CA ALA A 201 -5.70 1.84 -53.64
C ALA A 201 -6.87 1.49 -52.69
N TYR A 202 -7.93 0.86 -53.23
CA TYR A 202 -9.04 0.34 -52.42
C TYR A 202 -8.56 -0.71 -51.41
N TYR A 203 -7.75 -1.70 -51.87
CA TYR A 203 -7.27 -2.74 -50.98
C TYR A 203 -6.25 -2.21 -49.96
N LYS A 204 -5.39 -1.23 -50.32
CA LYS A 204 -4.47 -0.57 -49.39
C LYS A 204 -5.22 0.11 -48.26
N ALA A 205 -6.25 0.91 -48.58
CA ALA A 205 -7.08 1.60 -47.59
C ALA A 205 -7.88 0.60 -46.72
N LYS A 206 -8.40 -0.48 -47.31
CA LYS A 206 -9.11 -1.53 -46.56
C LYS A 206 -8.21 -2.28 -45.60
N ALA A 207 -6.97 -2.59 -45.99
CA ALA A 207 -5.99 -3.20 -45.08
C ALA A 207 -5.59 -2.28 -43.93
N ALA A 208 -5.42 -0.97 -44.22
CA ALA A 208 -5.14 0.03 -43.18
C ALA A 208 -6.28 0.17 -42.17
N LEU A 209 -7.54 0.15 -42.62
CA LEU A 209 -8.70 0.16 -41.76
C LEU A 209 -8.71 -1.07 -40.82
N ALA A 210 -8.47 -2.25 -41.34
CA ALA A 210 -8.39 -3.47 -40.54
C ALA A 210 -7.25 -3.41 -39.49
N ASN A 211 -6.12 -2.77 -39.83
CA ASN A 211 -5.04 -2.52 -38.89
C ASN A 211 -5.47 -1.54 -37.77
N ILE A 212 -6.20 -0.45 -38.12
CA ILE A 212 -6.76 0.46 -37.12
C ILE A 212 -7.75 -0.28 -36.20
N ASP A 213 -8.63 -1.10 -36.73
CA ASP A 213 -9.57 -1.88 -35.93
C ASP A 213 -8.83 -2.84 -34.96
N ASN A 214 -7.77 -3.50 -35.44
CA ASN A 214 -6.90 -4.30 -34.57
C ASN A 214 -6.25 -3.45 -33.45
N MET A 215 -5.74 -2.25 -33.77
CA MET A 215 -5.19 -1.33 -32.78
C MET A 215 -6.25 -0.86 -31.78
N LYS A 216 -7.48 -0.60 -32.20
CA LYS A 216 -8.61 -0.27 -31.31
C LYS A 216 -8.90 -1.40 -30.31
N LEU A 217 -8.93 -2.66 -30.78
CA LEU A 217 -9.10 -3.81 -29.88
C LEU A 217 -7.99 -3.91 -28.82
N MET A 218 -6.74 -3.64 -29.23
CA MET A 218 -5.61 -3.58 -28.27
C MET A 218 -5.80 -2.47 -27.24
N VAL A 219 -6.14 -1.24 -27.68
CA VAL A 219 -6.37 -0.10 -26.80
C VAL A 219 -7.54 -0.36 -25.84
N GLU A 220 -8.63 -0.96 -26.32
CA GLU A 220 -9.77 -1.34 -25.46
C GLU A 220 -9.38 -2.36 -24.38
N SER A 221 -8.59 -3.37 -24.76
CA SER A 221 -8.06 -4.35 -23.81
C SER A 221 -7.18 -3.69 -22.75
N GLU A 222 -6.28 -2.79 -23.14
CA GLU A 222 -5.40 -2.06 -22.22
C GLU A 222 -6.19 -1.13 -21.30
N LEU A 223 -7.19 -0.40 -21.80
CA LEU A 223 -8.11 0.43 -21.00
C LEU A 223 -8.79 -0.40 -19.91
N ARG A 224 -9.30 -1.59 -20.27
CA ARG A 224 -9.91 -2.51 -19.31
C ARG A 224 -8.90 -2.96 -18.25
N GLN A 225 -7.65 -3.27 -18.64
CA GLN A 225 -6.59 -3.65 -17.69
C GLN A 225 -6.26 -2.50 -16.72
N LYS A 226 -6.16 -1.24 -17.20
CA LYS A 226 -5.91 -0.09 -16.33
C LYS A 226 -7.05 0.17 -15.35
N ARG A 227 -8.29 0.02 -15.80
CA ARG A 227 -9.48 0.11 -14.93
C ARG A 227 -9.45 -0.94 -13.82
N ILE A 228 -9.17 -2.20 -14.16
CA ILE A 228 -9.03 -3.30 -13.19
C ILE A 228 -7.91 -2.99 -12.20
N MET A 229 -6.75 -2.53 -12.66
CA MET A 229 -5.62 -2.19 -11.82
C MET A 229 -5.95 -1.09 -10.82
N LEU A 230 -6.56 0.01 -11.28
CA LEU A 230 -6.96 1.11 -10.39
C LEU A 230 -8.05 0.68 -9.40
N ASN A 231 -9.03 -0.13 -9.83
CA ASN A 231 -10.02 -0.70 -8.91
C ASN A 231 -9.37 -1.54 -7.81
N SER A 232 -8.38 -2.38 -8.18
CA SER A 232 -7.61 -3.18 -7.21
C SER A 232 -6.87 -2.29 -6.20
N LEU A 233 -6.18 -1.24 -6.66
CA LEU A 233 -5.48 -0.29 -5.78
C LEU A 233 -6.42 0.45 -4.83
N MET A 234 -7.62 0.84 -5.32
CA MET A 234 -8.67 1.49 -4.54
C MET A 234 -9.47 0.52 -3.65
N TYR A 235 -9.14 -0.79 -3.69
CA TYR A 235 -9.88 -1.84 -2.98
C TYR A 235 -11.38 -1.86 -3.35
N ARG A 236 -11.66 -1.82 -4.66
CA ARG A 236 -13.00 -1.97 -5.26
C ARG A 236 -13.09 -3.30 -6.02
N LYS A 237 -14.32 -3.71 -6.39
CA LYS A 237 -14.50 -4.85 -7.29
C LYS A 237 -13.82 -4.57 -8.63
N ALA A 238 -13.15 -5.56 -9.20
CA ALA A 238 -12.33 -5.43 -10.41
C ALA A 238 -13.09 -4.89 -11.61
N ASP A 239 -14.35 -5.24 -11.75
CA ASP A 239 -15.25 -4.90 -12.86
C ASP A 239 -16.08 -3.62 -12.63
N THR A 240 -15.84 -2.90 -11.51
CA THR A 240 -16.53 -1.63 -11.24
C THR A 240 -16.22 -0.63 -12.36
N GLU A 241 -17.25 -0.16 -13.03
CA GLU A 241 -17.12 0.84 -14.07
C GLU A 241 -16.97 2.25 -13.46
N PHE A 242 -16.06 3.02 -14.01
CA PHE A 242 -15.87 4.43 -13.73
C PHE A 242 -15.11 5.09 -14.89
N SER A 243 -15.24 6.38 -15.02
CA SER A 243 -14.47 7.22 -15.95
C SER A 243 -13.46 8.06 -15.17
N ILE A 244 -12.41 8.48 -15.87
CA ILE A 244 -11.38 9.36 -15.31
C ILE A 244 -11.39 10.71 -16.03
N ASP A 245 -10.93 11.75 -15.33
CA ASP A 245 -10.61 13.02 -15.96
C ASP A 245 -9.34 12.86 -16.82
N THR A 246 -9.33 13.49 -18.00
CA THR A 246 -8.20 13.44 -18.95
C THR A 246 -7.24 14.62 -18.82
N VAL A 247 -7.46 15.48 -17.82
CA VAL A 247 -6.59 16.62 -17.53
C VAL A 247 -5.29 16.13 -16.92
N TYR A 248 -4.17 16.62 -17.41
CA TYR A 248 -2.84 16.38 -16.89
C TYR A 248 -2.01 17.66 -16.91
N ASP A 249 -1.05 17.76 -16.00
CA ASP A 249 -0.09 18.85 -15.91
C ASP A 249 1.34 18.30 -15.92
N LEU A 250 2.20 18.89 -16.76
CA LEU A 250 3.63 18.57 -16.84
C LEU A 250 4.41 19.57 -15.99
N LYS A 251 4.72 19.14 -14.76
CA LYS A 251 5.41 19.93 -13.75
C LYS A 251 6.88 20.17 -14.11
N GLU A 252 7.41 21.28 -13.64
CA GLU A 252 8.84 21.57 -13.65
C GLU A 252 9.46 21.28 -12.27
N PHE A 253 10.62 20.64 -12.28
CA PHE A 253 11.32 20.29 -11.06
C PHE A 253 12.61 21.12 -10.93
N SER A 254 12.73 21.86 -9.83
CA SER A 254 13.94 22.62 -9.52
C SER A 254 15.13 21.68 -9.20
N PRO A 255 16.37 22.01 -9.64
CA PRO A 255 17.54 21.24 -9.24
C PRO A 255 17.77 21.16 -7.73
N ALA A 256 17.38 22.17 -6.98
CA ALA A 256 17.58 22.25 -5.53
C ALA A 256 16.87 21.14 -4.72
N ILE A 257 15.77 20.57 -5.24
CA ILE A 257 15.04 19.49 -4.57
C ILE A 257 15.68 18.10 -4.74
N MET A 258 16.77 18.00 -5.49
CA MET A 258 17.51 16.77 -5.76
C MET A 258 18.79 16.66 -4.93
N ASP A 259 19.05 17.64 -4.07
CA ASP A 259 20.17 17.57 -3.15
C ASP A 259 20.01 16.42 -2.15
N SER A 260 21.13 15.74 -1.86
CA SER A 260 21.18 14.60 -0.93
C SER A 260 20.65 14.96 0.46
N ALA A 261 20.86 16.19 0.92
CA ALA A 261 20.33 16.68 2.19
C ALA A 261 18.80 16.81 2.17
N TYR A 262 18.24 17.29 1.07
CA TYR A 262 16.79 17.37 0.89
C TYR A 262 16.15 15.99 0.84
N LEU A 263 16.75 15.06 0.09
CA LEU A 263 16.28 13.66 0.01
C LEU A 263 16.38 12.96 1.36
N ALA A 264 17.48 13.15 2.09
CA ALA A 264 17.68 12.56 3.43
C ALA A 264 16.59 13.00 4.43
N ALA A 265 16.15 14.25 4.36
CA ALA A 265 15.15 14.79 5.26
C ALA A 265 13.72 14.31 4.97
N ARG A 266 13.41 13.94 3.71
CA ARG A 266 12.04 13.65 3.26
C ARG A 266 11.76 12.20 3.00
N ARG A 267 12.73 11.44 2.51
CA ARG A 267 12.51 10.05 2.10
C ARG A 267 12.16 9.15 3.29
N SER A 268 11.04 8.52 3.21
CA SER A 268 10.52 7.65 4.27
C SER A 268 11.33 6.35 4.44
N ASP A 269 11.98 5.84 3.38
CA ASP A 269 12.91 4.71 3.48
C ASP A 269 14.17 5.08 4.30
N ILE A 270 14.70 6.28 4.12
CA ILE A 270 15.81 6.83 4.91
C ILE A 270 15.40 7.04 6.37
N GLN A 271 14.19 7.56 6.60
CA GLN A 271 13.63 7.70 7.94
C GLN A 271 13.43 6.33 8.61
N ALA A 272 12.97 5.33 7.86
CA ALA A 272 12.84 3.96 8.36
C ALA A 272 14.19 3.38 8.81
N LEU A 273 15.27 3.61 8.05
CA LEU A 273 16.63 3.21 8.45
C LEU A 273 17.10 3.95 9.71
N GLN A 274 16.81 5.24 9.85
CA GLN A 274 17.14 6.01 11.05
C GLN A 274 16.38 5.46 12.27
N ARG A 275 15.10 5.14 12.14
CA ARG A 275 14.32 4.49 13.20
C ARG A 275 14.86 3.11 13.56
N ASN A 276 15.32 2.32 12.57
CA ASN A 276 15.98 1.04 12.83
C ASN A 276 17.28 1.22 13.64
N MET A 277 18.10 2.24 13.34
CA MET A 277 19.30 2.54 14.13
C MET A 277 18.94 2.94 15.57
N GLU A 278 17.84 3.69 15.75
CA GLU A 278 17.32 4.04 17.07
C GLU A 278 16.85 2.79 17.84
N VAL A 279 16.12 1.90 17.18
CA VAL A 279 15.69 0.58 17.73
C VAL A 279 16.91 -0.23 18.17
N ASN A 280 17.96 -0.32 17.36
CA ASN A 280 19.20 -1.02 17.70
C ASN A 280 19.90 -0.39 18.93
N ASN A 281 19.91 0.93 19.04
CA ASN A 281 20.48 1.64 20.20
C ASN A 281 19.69 1.35 21.48
N LEU A 282 18.37 1.33 21.41
CA LEU A 282 17.50 0.97 22.53
C LEU A 282 17.64 -0.52 22.89
N GLN A 283 17.75 -1.40 21.90
CA GLN A 283 18.01 -2.82 22.08
C GLN A 283 19.38 -3.04 22.78
N ARG A 284 20.42 -2.32 22.34
CA ARG A 284 21.73 -2.33 23.00
C ARG A 284 21.62 -1.94 24.46
N THR A 285 20.85 -0.90 24.75
CA THR A 285 20.59 -0.46 26.13
C THR A 285 19.85 -1.53 26.95
N ALA A 286 18.87 -2.21 26.35
CA ALA A 286 18.15 -3.32 26.96
C ALA A 286 19.07 -4.51 27.24
N GLU A 287 19.95 -4.90 26.30
CA GLU A 287 20.93 -5.99 26.49
C GLU A 287 21.92 -5.68 27.61
N LEU A 288 22.40 -4.44 27.71
CA LEU A 288 23.28 -4.01 28.80
C LEU A 288 22.52 -3.93 30.14
N ALA A 289 21.24 -3.60 30.13
CA ALA A 289 20.40 -3.57 31.34
C ALA A 289 20.16 -4.98 31.92
N LYS A 290 20.24 -6.05 31.12
CA LYS A 290 20.21 -7.45 31.60
C LYS A 290 21.42 -7.83 32.47
N LEU A 291 22.49 -7.03 32.46
CA LEU A 291 23.66 -7.23 33.30
C LEU A 291 23.48 -6.67 34.71
N LYS A 292 22.36 -6.03 35.02
CA LYS A 292 22.07 -5.51 36.34
C LYS A 292 21.59 -6.60 37.28
N PRO A 293 21.89 -6.50 38.60
CA PRO A 293 21.44 -7.51 39.56
C PRO A 293 19.93 -7.55 39.67
N GLU A 294 19.41 -8.75 39.85
CA GLU A 294 18.00 -9.03 40.16
C GLU A 294 17.93 -9.60 41.57
N PHE A 295 16.88 -9.26 42.32
CA PHE A 295 16.67 -9.69 43.69
C PHE A 295 15.48 -10.64 43.76
N GLY A 296 15.49 -11.55 44.73
CA GLY A 296 14.38 -12.47 44.96
C GLY A 296 14.27 -12.85 46.43
N ILE A 297 13.15 -13.45 46.77
CA ILE A 297 12.88 -14.02 48.08
C ILE A 297 12.45 -15.45 47.87
N ARG A 298 12.97 -16.34 48.74
CA ARG A 298 12.55 -17.73 48.83
C ARG A 298 12.09 -18.02 50.26
N TYR A 299 10.98 -18.71 50.39
CA TYR A 299 10.43 -19.21 51.62
C TYR A 299 10.31 -20.71 51.53
N ASP A 300 10.87 -21.45 52.51
CA ASP A 300 10.73 -22.90 52.65
C ASP A 300 10.07 -23.19 53.95
N HIS A 301 9.01 -24.01 53.92
CA HIS A 301 8.33 -24.56 55.11
C HIS A 301 8.62 -26.07 55.16
N MET A 302 9.16 -26.49 56.30
CA MET A 302 9.59 -27.88 56.52
C MET A 302 8.77 -28.49 57.67
N ILE A 303 8.10 -29.59 57.36
CA ILE A 303 7.29 -30.37 58.32
C ILE A 303 8.08 -31.63 58.62
N GLY A 304 8.43 -31.86 59.87
CA GLY A 304 9.16 -33.05 60.28
C GLY A 304 8.38 -34.33 60.01
N LEU A 305 9.07 -35.37 59.47
CA LEU A 305 8.46 -36.67 59.22
C LEU A 305 8.38 -37.53 60.49
N ALA A 306 9.05 -37.14 61.55
CA ALA A 306 9.05 -37.79 62.87
C ALA A 306 8.73 -36.80 63.99
N ALA A 307 9.39 -36.89 65.16
CA ALA A 307 9.16 -36.00 66.30
C ALA A 307 9.73 -34.59 66.20
N GLN A 308 10.33 -34.25 65.02
CA GLN A 308 10.98 -32.97 64.77
C GLN A 308 9.94 -31.84 64.64
N PRO A 309 10.16 -30.68 65.26
CA PRO A 309 9.24 -29.52 65.13
C PRO A 309 9.27 -28.99 63.68
N ALA A 310 8.15 -28.41 63.27
CA ALA A 310 8.08 -27.70 61.98
C ALA A 310 9.03 -26.50 62.00
N GLN A 311 9.70 -26.26 60.89
CA GLN A 311 10.68 -25.20 60.71
C GLN A 311 10.40 -24.41 59.45
N PHE A 312 10.91 -23.20 59.37
CA PHE A 312 10.86 -22.39 58.14
C PHE A 312 12.21 -21.72 57.87
N THR A 313 12.46 -21.47 56.61
CA THR A 313 13.61 -20.67 56.16
C THR A 313 13.15 -19.54 55.24
N VAL A 314 13.67 -18.35 55.47
CA VAL A 314 13.49 -17.19 54.57
C VAL A 314 14.88 -16.84 54.00
N MET A 315 15.01 -16.84 52.71
CA MET A 315 16.26 -16.55 51.99
C MET A 315 16.12 -15.38 51.07
N GLY A 316 16.96 -14.38 51.16
CA GLY A 316 17.18 -13.34 50.12
C GLY A 316 18.07 -13.91 49.02
N MET A 317 17.65 -13.81 47.79
CA MET A 317 18.40 -14.24 46.62
C MET A 317 18.85 -13.05 45.79
N VAL A 318 20.08 -13.11 45.26
CA VAL A 318 20.59 -12.09 44.36
C VAL A 318 21.24 -12.79 43.17
N LYS A 319 20.78 -12.42 41.97
CA LYS A 319 21.34 -12.93 40.72
C LYS A 319 22.27 -11.87 40.12
N PHE A 320 23.54 -12.18 40.04
CA PHE A 320 24.60 -11.30 39.51
C PHE A 320 25.13 -11.82 38.17
N PRO A 321 24.72 -11.31 37.03
CA PRO A 321 25.28 -11.71 35.73
C PRO A 321 26.59 -10.95 35.40
N LEU A 322 27.49 -10.74 36.37
CA LEU A 322 28.72 -9.93 36.23
C LEU A 322 29.92 -10.76 35.80
N ALA A 323 29.93 -12.06 36.05
CA ALA A 323 31.06 -12.90 35.68
C ALA A 323 31.28 -12.91 34.15
N LYS A 324 32.52 -12.98 33.67
CA LYS A 324 32.84 -12.95 32.24
C LYS A 324 32.09 -13.99 31.44
N TRP A 325 31.94 -15.21 31.97
CA TRP A 325 31.24 -16.31 31.33
C TRP A 325 29.70 -16.05 31.26
N SER A 326 29.09 -15.39 32.23
CA SER A 326 27.63 -15.09 32.25
C SER A 326 27.26 -13.80 31.52
N SER A 327 28.18 -12.84 31.39
CA SER A 327 27.96 -11.53 30.73
C SER A 327 28.36 -11.50 29.25
N LYS A 328 29.16 -12.49 28.77
CA LYS A 328 29.76 -12.48 27.43
C LYS A 328 28.71 -12.37 26.32
N MET A 329 27.61 -13.13 26.44
CA MET A 329 26.56 -13.13 25.41
C MET A 329 25.90 -11.76 25.26
N ASN A 330 25.46 -11.13 26.35
CA ASN A 330 24.79 -9.84 26.31
C ASN A 330 25.72 -8.72 25.83
N LYS A 331 27.04 -8.78 26.23
CA LYS A 331 28.05 -7.83 25.75
C LYS A 331 28.30 -8.00 24.25
N ALA A 332 28.46 -9.25 23.77
CA ALA A 332 28.68 -9.54 22.37
C ALA A 332 27.48 -9.09 21.52
N LYS A 333 26.24 -9.32 22.02
CA LYS A 333 25.04 -8.85 21.34
C LYS A 333 24.95 -7.32 21.31
N ALA A 334 25.27 -6.67 22.40
CA ALA A 334 25.32 -5.19 22.43
C ALA A 334 26.37 -4.62 21.46
N GLU A 335 27.50 -5.29 21.27
CA GLU A 335 28.53 -4.89 20.31
C GLU A 335 28.11 -5.20 18.86
N SER A 336 27.45 -6.33 18.61
CA SER A 336 26.93 -6.64 17.28
C SER A 336 25.92 -5.60 16.77
N LEU A 337 25.13 -4.97 17.66
CA LEU A 337 24.19 -3.91 17.31
C LEU A 337 24.89 -2.62 16.88
N VAL A 338 26.11 -2.35 17.37
CA VAL A 338 26.93 -1.23 16.89
C VAL A 338 27.33 -1.44 15.43
N TRP A 339 27.81 -2.64 15.10
CA TRP A 339 28.15 -2.99 13.72
C TRP A 339 26.97 -3.07 12.79
N GLN A 340 25.80 -3.49 13.28
CA GLN A 340 24.55 -3.41 12.52
C GLN A 340 24.18 -1.95 12.19
N ASN A 341 24.36 -1.02 13.14
CA ASN A 341 24.13 0.39 12.88
C ASN A 341 25.12 0.96 11.83
N GLU A 342 26.37 0.52 11.82
CA GLU A 342 27.33 0.92 10.79
C GLU A 342 26.92 0.40 9.39
N SER A 343 26.42 -0.85 9.34
CA SER A 343 25.83 -1.39 8.12
C SER A 343 24.64 -0.55 7.62
N LEU A 344 23.72 -0.18 8.52
CA LEU A 344 22.57 0.67 8.18
C LEU A 344 22.97 2.07 7.71
N ARG A 345 24.05 2.65 8.26
CA ARG A 345 24.59 3.93 7.79
C ARG A 345 25.14 3.82 6.37
N SER A 346 25.89 2.77 6.09
CA SER A 346 26.41 2.50 4.75
C SER A 346 25.26 2.29 3.75
N GLN A 347 24.20 1.56 4.15
CA GLN A 347 22.99 1.38 3.35
C GLN A 347 22.29 2.72 3.10
N GLN A 348 22.17 3.58 4.11
CA GLN A 348 21.59 4.91 3.97
C GLN A 348 22.35 5.76 2.94
N GLN A 349 23.70 5.76 2.99
CA GLN A 349 24.54 6.49 2.02
C GLN A 349 24.36 5.94 0.60
N MET A 350 24.31 4.61 0.46
CA MET A 350 24.07 3.95 -0.83
C MET A 350 22.72 4.39 -1.44
N ILE A 351 21.64 4.31 -0.67
CA ILE A 351 20.28 4.68 -1.14
C ILE A 351 20.22 6.18 -1.49
N LEU A 352 20.85 7.05 -0.71
CA LEU A 352 20.87 8.50 -1.00
C LEU A 352 21.61 8.80 -2.31
N ASN A 353 22.77 8.17 -2.52
CA ASN A 353 23.53 8.33 -3.75
C ASN A 353 22.76 7.82 -4.98
N GLU A 354 22.14 6.64 -4.86
CA GLU A 354 21.30 6.05 -5.90
C GLU A 354 20.10 6.95 -6.21
N ALA A 355 19.38 7.41 -5.18
CA ALA A 355 18.22 8.29 -5.35
C ALA A 355 18.59 9.63 -6.01
N ALA A 356 19.71 10.24 -5.64
CA ALA A 356 20.21 11.47 -6.27
C ALA A 356 20.56 11.23 -7.75
N GLY A 357 21.22 10.11 -8.06
CA GLY A 357 21.53 9.71 -9.42
C GLY A 357 20.28 9.48 -10.28
N MET A 358 19.30 8.70 -9.75
CA MET A 358 18.02 8.44 -10.43
C MET A 358 17.23 9.74 -10.64
N ALA A 359 17.14 10.62 -9.63
CA ALA A 359 16.44 11.90 -9.75
C ALA A 359 17.10 12.80 -10.80
N GLY A 360 18.43 12.87 -10.83
CA GLY A 360 19.19 13.63 -11.82
C GLY A 360 18.96 13.12 -13.25
N SER A 361 19.02 11.80 -13.44
CA SER A 361 18.79 11.15 -14.74
C SER A 361 17.35 11.36 -15.22
N ALA A 362 16.36 11.05 -14.38
CA ALA A 362 14.95 11.18 -14.74
C ALA A 362 14.58 12.65 -15.07
N ARG A 363 15.15 13.61 -14.34
CA ARG A 363 14.96 15.04 -14.66
C ARG A 363 15.55 15.42 -16.02
N ALA A 364 16.81 15.04 -16.30
CA ALA A 364 17.45 15.35 -17.58
C ALA A 364 16.67 14.75 -18.76
N GLU A 365 16.18 13.54 -18.60
CA GLU A 365 15.33 12.89 -19.60
C GLU A 365 13.98 13.61 -19.75
N LEU A 366 13.32 13.99 -18.65
CA LEU A 366 12.05 14.73 -18.68
C LEU A 366 12.21 16.09 -19.39
N GLU A 367 13.29 16.82 -19.15
CA GLU A 367 13.60 18.07 -19.86
C GLU A 367 13.77 17.84 -21.36
N THR A 368 14.41 16.74 -21.76
CA THR A 368 14.57 16.36 -23.16
C THR A 368 13.23 16.00 -23.78
N LYS A 369 12.41 15.18 -23.12
CA LYS A 369 11.05 14.81 -23.57
C LYS A 369 10.17 16.05 -23.77
N ARG A 370 10.22 17.00 -22.85
CA ARG A 370 9.47 18.26 -22.98
C ARG A 370 9.88 19.06 -24.23
N LYS A 371 11.18 19.13 -24.53
CA LYS A 371 11.67 19.78 -25.77
C LYS A 371 11.18 19.04 -27.01
N GLN A 372 11.26 17.71 -27.04
CA GLN A 372 10.75 16.88 -28.12
C GLN A 372 9.24 17.09 -28.31
N MET A 373 8.44 17.04 -27.26
CA MET A 373 6.99 17.30 -27.32
C MET A 373 6.67 18.67 -27.91
N ARG A 374 7.40 19.71 -27.51
CA ARG A 374 7.23 21.05 -28.08
C ARG A 374 7.47 21.05 -29.60
N LEU A 375 8.45 20.30 -30.09
CA LEU A 375 8.68 20.17 -31.55
C LEU A 375 7.50 19.47 -32.25
N TYR A 376 6.96 18.39 -31.64
CA TYR A 376 5.75 17.75 -32.18
C TYR A 376 4.56 18.69 -32.21
N GLU A 377 4.31 19.44 -31.16
CA GLU A 377 3.15 20.32 -31.01
C GLU A 377 3.23 21.58 -31.93
N THR A 378 4.42 22.16 -32.08
CA THR A 378 4.56 23.44 -32.76
C THR A 378 5.04 23.33 -34.21
N GLN A 379 5.68 22.23 -34.61
CA GLN A 379 6.30 22.09 -35.93
C GLN A 379 5.84 20.84 -36.67
N ILE A 380 6.07 19.64 -36.11
CA ILE A 380 5.95 18.39 -36.87
C ILE A 380 4.47 18.08 -37.16
N VAL A 381 3.63 17.96 -36.13
CA VAL A 381 2.20 17.64 -36.30
C VAL A 381 1.46 18.72 -37.11
N PRO A 382 1.66 20.04 -36.87
CA PRO A 382 1.03 21.07 -37.71
C PRO A 382 1.46 21.02 -39.16
N ALA A 383 2.74 20.74 -39.47
CA ALA A 383 3.21 20.60 -40.82
C ALA A 383 2.58 19.42 -41.55
N LEU A 384 2.56 18.24 -40.92
CA LEU A 384 1.94 17.03 -41.49
C LEU A 384 0.42 17.19 -41.65
N ARG A 385 -0.24 17.88 -40.71
CA ARG A 385 -1.68 18.19 -40.81
C ARG A 385 -1.98 19.07 -42.01
N LYS A 386 -1.16 20.09 -42.24
CA LYS A 386 -1.30 20.97 -43.43
C LYS A 386 -1.02 20.18 -44.71
N ASN A 387 -0.01 19.32 -44.72
CA ASN A 387 0.28 18.43 -45.87
C ASN A 387 -0.92 17.56 -46.20
N PHE A 388 -1.47 16.86 -45.19
CA PHE A 388 -2.67 16.03 -45.35
C PHE A 388 -3.86 16.82 -45.89
N GLN A 389 -4.12 18.01 -45.34
CA GLN A 389 -5.21 18.90 -45.82
C GLN A 389 -5.00 19.34 -47.28
N THR A 390 -3.76 19.64 -47.69
CA THR A 390 -3.43 20.02 -49.06
C THR A 390 -3.63 18.84 -50.02
N MET A 391 -3.19 17.62 -49.62
CA MET A 391 -3.40 16.40 -50.40
C MET A 391 -4.89 16.03 -50.49
N GLN A 392 -5.65 16.26 -49.46
CA GLN A 392 -7.10 16.04 -49.44
C GLN A 392 -7.79 16.96 -50.46
N LEU A 393 -7.48 18.26 -50.44
CA LEU A 393 -8.02 19.24 -51.42
C LEU A 393 -7.60 18.90 -52.87
N GLY A 394 -6.34 18.55 -53.09
CA GLY A 394 -5.86 18.14 -54.37
C GLY A 394 -6.59 16.87 -54.88
N TYR A 395 -6.81 15.90 -54.00
CA TYR A 395 -7.59 14.70 -54.33
C TYR A 395 -9.06 15.03 -54.69
N GLU A 396 -9.73 15.90 -53.96
CA GLU A 396 -11.08 16.37 -54.24
C GLU A 396 -11.18 17.12 -55.58
N GLN A 397 -10.12 17.87 -55.96
CA GLN A 397 -10.00 18.59 -57.20
C GLN A 397 -9.49 17.72 -58.38
N ASN A 398 -9.21 16.44 -58.15
CA ASN A 398 -8.62 15.49 -59.15
C ASN A 398 -7.22 15.89 -59.62
N THR A 399 -6.46 16.65 -58.85
CA THR A 399 -5.04 16.98 -59.13
C THR A 399 -4.06 16.04 -58.46
N GLU A 400 -4.50 15.32 -57.43
CA GLU A 400 -3.67 14.37 -56.70
C GLU A 400 -4.28 12.96 -56.68
N GLU A 401 -3.43 11.92 -56.57
CA GLU A 401 -3.87 10.53 -56.49
C GLU A 401 -4.19 10.10 -55.07
N LEU A 402 -5.06 9.09 -54.93
CA LEU A 402 -5.44 8.55 -53.63
C LEU A 402 -4.24 7.98 -52.84
N PHE A 403 -3.19 7.52 -53.51
CA PHE A 403 -1.98 7.00 -52.89
C PHE A 403 -1.24 8.08 -52.13
N GLU A 404 -1.13 9.29 -52.67
CA GLU A 404 -0.45 10.43 -52.04
C GLU A 404 -1.25 10.96 -50.85
N LEU A 405 -2.57 11.02 -50.97
CA LEU A 405 -3.45 11.32 -49.85
C LEU A 405 -3.32 10.28 -48.72
N PHE A 406 -3.26 8.99 -49.05
CA PHE A 406 -3.08 7.91 -48.10
C PHE A 406 -1.73 8.05 -47.36
N ASP A 407 -0.63 8.26 -48.09
CA ASP A 407 0.72 8.40 -47.50
C ASP A 407 0.80 9.64 -46.58
N ALA A 408 0.17 10.74 -46.95
CA ALA A 408 0.07 11.94 -46.09
C ALA A 408 -0.74 11.68 -44.83
N TRP A 409 -1.85 10.94 -44.93
CA TRP A 409 -2.65 10.52 -43.77
C TRP A 409 -1.86 9.55 -42.85
N GLU A 410 -1.19 8.54 -43.45
CA GLU A 410 -0.42 7.56 -42.68
C GLU A 410 0.69 8.24 -41.88
N ALA A 411 1.45 9.15 -42.54
CA ALA A 411 2.48 9.94 -41.84
C ALA A 411 1.93 10.77 -40.70
N LEU A 412 0.81 11.42 -40.89
CA LEU A 412 0.14 12.22 -39.82
C LEU A 412 -0.32 11.31 -38.67
N ASN A 413 -1.01 10.21 -38.98
CA ASN A 413 -1.58 9.29 -37.98
C ASN A 413 -0.46 8.63 -37.14
N MET A 414 0.59 8.11 -37.80
CA MET A 414 1.74 7.52 -37.13
C MET A 414 2.44 8.53 -36.22
N THR A 415 2.65 9.76 -36.69
CA THR A 415 3.29 10.83 -35.91
C THR A 415 2.45 11.28 -34.72
N GLN A 416 1.11 11.32 -34.85
CA GLN A 416 0.22 11.61 -33.71
C GLN A 416 0.30 10.52 -32.64
N LEU A 417 0.33 9.25 -33.03
CA LEU A 417 0.51 8.13 -32.10
C LEU A 417 1.87 8.17 -31.42
N GLU A 418 2.94 8.48 -32.16
CA GLU A 418 4.30 8.63 -31.62
C GLU A 418 4.37 9.78 -30.62
N TYR A 419 3.77 10.95 -30.93
CA TYR A 419 3.65 12.05 -29.97
C TYR A 419 2.99 11.62 -28.65
N LEU A 420 1.91 10.83 -28.72
CA LEU A 420 1.24 10.30 -27.53
C LEU A 420 2.12 9.33 -26.74
N ASP A 421 3.00 8.56 -27.39
CA ASP A 421 3.98 7.72 -26.72
C ASP A 421 5.07 8.54 -26.04
N GLN A 422 5.54 9.65 -26.66
CA GLN A 422 6.47 10.59 -26.01
C GLN A 422 5.81 11.29 -24.80
N LEU A 423 4.55 11.68 -24.91
CA LEU A 423 3.77 12.26 -23.81
C LEU A 423 3.60 11.25 -22.65
N LYS A 424 3.30 9.98 -22.98
CA LYS A 424 3.25 8.91 -21.98
C LYS A 424 4.58 8.80 -21.23
N ALA A 425 5.69 8.75 -21.96
CA ALA A 425 7.02 8.65 -21.36
C ALA A 425 7.31 9.84 -20.43
N ALA A 426 6.97 11.06 -20.83
CA ALA A 426 7.14 12.26 -20.02
C ALA A 426 6.32 12.22 -18.72
N LEU A 427 5.04 11.80 -18.79
CA LEU A 427 4.18 11.68 -17.60
C LEU A 427 4.64 10.57 -16.65
N LEU A 428 5.17 9.47 -17.19
CA LEU A 428 5.73 8.39 -16.36
C LEU A 428 7.02 8.81 -15.66
N LEU A 429 7.92 9.54 -16.37
CA LEU A 429 9.13 10.13 -15.78
C LEU A 429 8.79 11.14 -14.68
N GLN A 430 7.74 11.95 -14.87
CA GLN A 430 7.23 12.83 -13.83
C GLN A 430 6.76 12.04 -12.60
N ALA A 431 5.96 11.00 -12.79
CA ALA A 431 5.50 10.16 -11.69
C ALA A 431 6.66 9.47 -10.96
N GLU A 432 7.70 9.07 -11.68
CA GLU A 432 8.91 8.49 -11.13
C GLU A 432 9.70 9.51 -10.30
N LEU A 433 9.89 10.74 -10.80
CA LEU A 433 10.48 11.83 -10.04
C LEU A 433 9.69 12.14 -8.77
N GLU A 434 8.37 12.24 -8.87
CA GLU A 434 7.50 12.45 -7.70
C GLU A 434 7.65 11.33 -6.66
N LYS A 435 7.82 10.06 -7.11
CA LYS A 435 8.13 8.92 -6.23
C LYS A 435 9.48 9.06 -5.56
N ILE A 436 10.54 9.38 -6.31
CA ILE A 436 11.91 9.51 -5.77
C ILE A 436 11.99 10.66 -4.75
N LEU A 437 11.28 11.75 -5.02
CA LEU A 437 11.22 12.96 -4.18
C LEU A 437 10.17 12.87 -3.06
N GLU A 438 9.34 11.82 -3.04
CA GLU A 438 8.18 11.66 -2.16
C GLU A 438 7.24 12.89 -2.17
N ILE A 439 6.91 13.38 -3.36
CA ILE A 439 5.97 14.48 -3.59
C ILE A 439 4.60 13.89 -3.99
N LYS A 440 3.56 14.27 -3.24
CA LYS A 440 2.18 13.85 -3.52
C LYS A 440 1.55 14.58 -4.70
#